data_ef186f07be941536d776e1e14101864c
#
_entry.id   ef186f07be941536d776e1e14101864c
#
_cell.length_a   1.000
_cell.length_b   1.000
_cell.length_c   1.000
_cell.angle_alpha   90.00
_cell.angle_beta   90.00
_cell.angle_gamma   90.00
#
_symmetry.space_group_name_H-M   'P 1'
#
loop_
_entity.id
_entity.type
_entity.pdbx_description
1 polymer ?
#
loop_
_entity_poly.entity_id
_entity_poly.type
_entity_poly.pdbx_seq_one_letter_code
_entity_poly.pdbx_strand_id
1 'polypeptide(L)'
;MKNGFRQSMAWLHTWTGLLVGWLLLLIFMAGTASYYREEISRWMRPELPSSNVSIDVAAQRAVDYLQANATQAENWFVTLPQPRNPAMQMFWRLPPELADPSRGRRGGFGDATLDPNTGQALKARETRGGDFFYRLHFDLHYIPVLWARYLVGFCAMFMLVAIITGVITHKKIFKDFFTFRKDKGLRSWLDFHNVSAVMALPYHAMITYTGIVTLMIMYLPWGVKVAYPQDEDKFFSEAFGGMPEVTAPAEGRATPLPIAQLLDSARAHWHGVEVAGFTVSNPGAANAVIDIRQRDGKRLSTDTPAVRYDMVSGALLEETPPSGGATATRGVLYGLHLARFADWGLRALFFLSGLVGCLMVASGVVLWAVKERPKHAKSGRIGFGLRLVDALNIGTVAGLPIAFAAYFWGNRLLPLDIAERSSAEANVFFYAWGGALLAAFIWPKRMMWAWQLYLGAAAFALVPVVNALTTHAHLGITLRNGDWVLAGFDLSMIAFGAMLALCGWRMQRWTPPLSAAEKKKRAAAAAAPKAPVEAAEAAEAEASA
;
A
#
# COMPACT_ATOMS: atom_id res chain seq x y z
N MET A 1 18.41 -41.24 -0.19
CA MET A 1 17.57 -41.25 1.03
C MET A 1 16.21 -40.72 0.64
N LYS A 2 15.12 -41.47 0.86
CA LYS A 2 13.77 -40.96 0.61
C LYS A 2 13.48 -39.84 1.64
N ASN A 3 13.44 -38.61 1.23
CA ASN A 3 13.01 -37.51 2.11
C ASN A 3 11.54 -37.76 2.49
N GLY A 4 11.22 -37.70 3.77
CA GLY A 4 9.83 -37.76 4.23
C GLY A 4 9.04 -36.57 3.74
N PHE A 5 7.71 -36.70 3.53
CA PHE A 5 6.81 -35.65 3.03
C PHE A 5 7.04 -34.30 3.70
N ARG A 6 7.19 -34.25 5.02
CA ARG A 6 7.45 -33.02 5.78
C ARG A 6 8.79 -32.35 5.40
N GLN A 7 9.82 -33.12 5.09
CA GLN A 7 11.11 -32.57 4.68
C GLN A 7 11.01 -31.92 3.30
N SER A 8 10.23 -32.54 2.39
CA SER A 8 9.94 -31.96 1.08
C SER A 8 9.16 -30.65 1.21
N MET A 9 8.16 -30.59 2.12
CA MET A 9 7.41 -29.35 2.39
C MET A 9 8.31 -28.26 3.00
N ALA A 10 9.21 -28.60 3.90
CA ALA A 10 10.18 -27.65 4.47
C ALA A 10 11.17 -27.13 3.41
N TRP A 11 11.58 -27.97 2.48
CA TRP A 11 12.40 -27.56 1.34
C TRP A 11 11.62 -26.61 0.43
N LEU A 12 10.39 -26.97 0.06
CA LEU A 12 9.51 -26.16 -0.77
C LEU A 12 9.24 -24.78 -0.12
N HIS A 13 8.88 -24.76 1.16
CA HIS A 13 8.68 -23.53 1.93
C HIS A 13 9.91 -22.61 1.88
N THR A 14 11.10 -23.17 2.08
CA THR A 14 12.35 -22.40 2.08
C THR A 14 12.62 -21.75 0.73
N TRP A 15 12.47 -22.49 -0.37
CA TRP A 15 12.81 -21.99 -1.69
C TRP A 15 11.72 -21.10 -2.29
N THR A 16 10.44 -21.41 -2.08
CA THR A 16 9.35 -20.51 -2.48
C THR A 16 9.46 -19.18 -1.75
N GLY A 17 9.70 -19.20 -0.43
CA GLY A 17 9.85 -17.98 0.35
C GLY A 17 11.07 -17.14 -0.04
N LEU A 18 12.22 -17.77 -0.31
CA LEU A 18 13.43 -17.05 -0.68
C LEU A 18 13.34 -16.43 -2.10
N LEU A 19 12.80 -17.18 -3.07
CA LEU A 19 12.73 -16.74 -4.47
C LEU A 19 11.95 -15.45 -4.64
N VAL A 20 10.81 -15.32 -3.96
CA VAL A 20 9.94 -14.15 -4.10
C VAL A 20 10.04 -13.17 -2.93
N GLY A 21 10.76 -13.50 -1.87
CA GLY A 21 10.70 -12.81 -0.57
C GLY A 21 10.97 -11.32 -0.64
N TRP A 22 11.96 -10.86 -1.40
CA TRP A 22 12.29 -9.44 -1.51
C TRP A 22 11.23 -8.64 -2.27
N LEU A 23 10.74 -9.17 -3.39
CA LEU A 23 9.64 -8.57 -4.13
C LEU A 23 8.34 -8.64 -3.34
N LEU A 24 8.09 -9.75 -2.67
CA LEU A 24 6.94 -9.94 -1.80
C LEU A 24 6.93 -8.93 -0.65
N LEU A 25 8.10 -8.57 -0.09
CA LEU A 25 8.21 -7.54 0.95
C LEU A 25 7.79 -6.16 0.40
N LEU A 26 8.23 -5.78 -0.80
CA LEU A 26 7.75 -4.56 -1.47
C LEU A 26 6.23 -4.58 -1.65
N ILE A 27 5.70 -5.69 -2.18
CA ILE A 27 4.26 -5.88 -2.38
C ILE A 27 3.50 -5.72 -1.05
N PHE A 28 3.95 -6.39 0.02
CA PHE A 28 3.31 -6.27 1.34
C PHE A 28 3.39 -4.87 1.94
N MET A 29 4.53 -4.21 1.87
CA MET A 29 4.69 -2.84 2.38
C MET A 29 3.79 -1.86 1.64
N ALA A 30 3.78 -1.92 0.30
CA ALA A 30 2.95 -1.06 -0.54
C ALA A 30 1.45 -1.34 -0.32
N GLY A 31 1.04 -2.63 -0.25
CA GLY A 31 -0.33 -3.02 0.03
C GLY A 31 -0.79 -2.61 1.43
N THR A 32 0.07 -2.74 2.44
CA THR A 32 -0.21 -2.30 3.81
C THR A 32 -0.42 -0.78 3.87
N ALA A 33 0.43 0.01 3.21
CA ALA A 33 0.24 1.46 3.12
C ALA A 33 -1.06 1.85 2.42
N SER A 34 -1.54 1.02 1.48
CA SER A 34 -2.74 1.28 0.67
C SER A 34 -4.03 1.29 1.49
N TYR A 35 -4.07 0.71 2.70
CA TYR A 35 -5.23 0.85 3.60
C TYR A 35 -5.48 2.30 4.02
N TYR A 36 -4.42 3.11 4.02
CA TYR A 36 -4.46 4.56 4.32
C TYR A 36 -4.23 5.42 3.08
N ARG A 37 -4.59 4.92 1.89
CA ARG A 37 -4.40 5.59 0.60
C ARG A 37 -5.00 7.00 0.57
N GLU A 38 -6.21 7.17 1.10
CA GLU A 38 -6.91 8.45 1.10
C GLU A 38 -6.23 9.45 2.07
N GLU A 39 -5.87 8.99 3.28
CA GLU A 39 -5.19 9.79 4.28
C GLU A 39 -3.80 10.24 3.81
N ILE A 40 -3.05 9.34 3.15
CA ILE A 40 -1.77 9.66 2.50
C ILE A 40 -1.99 10.70 1.40
N SER A 41 -3.00 10.50 0.53
CA SER A 41 -3.31 11.43 -0.57
C SER A 41 -3.69 12.81 -0.06
N ARG A 42 -4.45 12.87 1.04
CA ARG A 42 -4.83 14.12 1.70
C ARG A 42 -3.61 14.83 2.28
N TRP A 43 -2.74 14.10 3.02
CA TRP A 43 -1.50 14.67 3.56
C TRP A 43 -0.60 15.20 2.44
N MET A 44 -0.51 14.50 1.31
CA MET A 44 0.31 14.91 0.17
C MET A 44 -0.26 16.09 -0.62
N ARG A 45 -1.50 16.52 -0.34
CA ARG A 45 -2.16 17.71 -0.92
C ARG A 45 -2.64 18.65 0.20
N PRO A 46 -1.71 19.32 0.89
CA PRO A 46 -2.05 20.20 2.02
C PRO A 46 -2.88 21.44 1.60
N GLU A 47 -2.99 21.71 0.31
CA GLU A 47 -3.80 22.77 -0.25
C GLU A 47 -5.31 22.49 -0.19
N LEU A 48 -5.70 21.20 0.00
CA LEU A 48 -7.10 20.81 0.03
C LEU A 48 -7.73 21.09 1.39
N PRO A 49 -8.78 21.94 1.44
CA PRO A 49 -9.47 22.24 2.69
C PRO A 49 -10.34 21.07 3.15
N SER A 50 -10.69 21.04 4.42
CA SER A 50 -11.75 20.17 4.93
C SER A 50 -13.10 20.71 4.47
N SER A 51 -14.05 19.81 4.14
CA SER A 51 -15.41 20.18 3.81
C SER A 51 -16.23 20.42 5.06
N ASN A 52 -16.87 21.60 5.15
CA ASN A 52 -17.76 21.98 6.24
C ASN A 52 -19.20 22.22 5.74
N VAL A 53 -19.50 21.89 4.48
CA VAL A 53 -20.81 22.06 3.86
C VAL A 53 -21.51 20.72 3.66
N SER A 54 -22.84 20.76 3.52
CA SER A 54 -23.62 19.58 3.16
C SER A 54 -23.28 19.09 1.76
N ILE A 55 -23.56 17.83 1.49
CA ILE A 55 -23.36 17.20 0.18
C ILE A 55 -24.17 17.92 -0.89
N ASP A 56 -25.38 18.42 -0.57
CA ASP A 56 -26.22 19.12 -1.53
C ASP A 56 -25.64 20.47 -1.95
N VAL A 57 -25.08 21.22 -1.00
CA VAL A 57 -24.39 22.48 -1.29
C VAL A 57 -23.14 22.21 -2.14
N ALA A 58 -22.37 21.17 -1.80
CA ALA A 58 -21.21 20.81 -2.59
C ALA A 58 -21.61 20.38 -4.02
N ALA A 59 -22.67 19.57 -4.16
CA ALA A 59 -23.19 19.13 -5.45
C ALA A 59 -23.67 20.30 -6.30
N GLN A 60 -24.41 21.25 -5.71
CA GLN A 60 -24.85 22.44 -6.43
C GLN A 60 -23.68 23.26 -6.96
N ARG A 61 -22.65 23.50 -6.13
CA ARG A 61 -21.42 24.20 -6.53
C ARG A 61 -20.68 23.49 -7.66
N ALA A 62 -20.66 22.15 -7.65
CA ALA A 62 -20.08 21.36 -8.73
C ALA A 62 -20.85 21.56 -10.04
N VAL A 63 -22.18 21.52 -9.99
CA VAL A 63 -23.05 21.76 -11.16
C VAL A 63 -22.87 23.18 -11.69
N ASP A 64 -22.89 24.20 -10.82
CA ASP A 64 -22.70 25.60 -11.19
C ASP A 64 -21.36 25.82 -11.91
N TYR A 65 -20.28 25.22 -11.36
CA TYR A 65 -18.96 25.29 -11.98
C TYR A 65 -18.94 24.62 -13.36
N LEU A 66 -19.52 23.43 -13.48
CA LEU A 66 -19.53 22.67 -14.74
C LEU A 66 -20.40 23.34 -15.80
N GLN A 67 -21.52 23.95 -15.41
CA GLN A 67 -22.35 24.76 -16.28
C GLN A 67 -21.62 25.99 -16.82
N ALA A 68 -20.71 26.58 -16.04
CA ALA A 68 -19.91 27.73 -16.46
C ALA A 68 -18.68 27.36 -17.30
N ASN A 69 -18.04 26.19 -17.02
CA ASN A 69 -16.73 25.87 -17.55
C ASN A 69 -16.68 24.63 -18.47
N ALA A 70 -17.75 23.81 -18.52
CA ALA A 70 -17.83 22.57 -19.27
C ALA A 70 -19.12 22.44 -20.08
N THR A 71 -19.56 23.53 -20.72
CA THR A 71 -20.83 23.63 -21.48
C THR A 71 -20.88 22.75 -22.72
N GLN A 72 -19.72 22.37 -23.26
CA GLN A 72 -19.60 21.55 -24.47
C GLN A 72 -19.28 20.09 -24.15
N ALA A 73 -19.28 19.72 -22.88
CA ALA A 73 -18.97 18.36 -22.48
C ALA A 73 -20.11 17.39 -22.76
N GLU A 74 -19.79 16.18 -23.21
CA GLU A 74 -20.74 15.08 -23.37
C GLU A 74 -21.16 14.47 -22.01
N ASN A 75 -20.21 14.43 -21.06
CA ASN A 75 -20.44 13.86 -19.75
C ASN A 75 -19.72 14.68 -18.67
N TRP A 76 -20.35 14.77 -17.50
CA TRP A 76 -19.75 15.26 -16.27
C TRP A 76 -19.61 14.12 -15.27
N PHE A 77 -18.45 14.01 -14.63
CA PHE A 77 -18.16 13.03 -13.57
C PHE A 77 -17.82 13.80 -12.30
N VAL A 78 -18.63 13.70 -11.28
CA VAL A 78 -18.47 14.42 -10.02
C VAL A 78 -18.26 13.44 -8.88
N THR A 79 -17.15 13.62 -8.14
CA THR A 79 -16.90 12.96 -6.87
C THR A 79 -17.11 13.98 -5.76
N LEU A 80 -18.10 13.72 -4.91
CA LEU A 80 -18.46 14.59 -3.81
C LEU A 80 -17.55 14.36 -2.60
N PRO A 81 -17.43 15.33 -1.67
CA PRO A 81 -16.64 15.18 -0.48
C PRO A 81 -17.03 13.94 0.34
N GLN A 82 -16.03 13.19 0.77
CA GLN A 82 -16.17 12.00 1.59
C GLN A 82 -15.45 12.20 2.93
N PRO A 83 -15.81 11.48 4.01
CA PRO A 83 -15.16 11.63 5.31
C PRO A 83 -13.64 11.43 5.29
N ARG A 84 -13.14 10.58 4.41
CA ARG A 84 -11.71 10.32 4.25
C ARG A 84 -11.04 11.20 3.20
N ASN A 85 -11.79 11.65 2.20
CA ASN A 85 -11.34 12.52 1.11
C ASN A 85 -12.29 13.71 0.99
N PRO A 86 -11.98 14.84 1.62
CA PRO A 86 -12.85 16.01 1.60
C PRO A 86 -12.80 16.78 0.27
N ALA A 87 -11.94 16.39 -0.68
CA ALA A 87 -11.81 17.04 -1.96
C ALA A 87 -13.02 16.79 -2.85
N MET A 88 -13.48 17.82 -3.54
CA MET A 88 -14.48 17.71 -4.60
C MET A 88 -13.75 17.68 -5.94
N GLN A 89 -13.80 16.52 -6.61
CA GLN A 89 -13.10 16.31 -7.88
C GLN A 89 -14.09 16.15 -9.01
N MET A 90 -13.80 16.77 -10.12
CA MET A 90 -14.63 16.71 -11.31
C MET A 90 -13.77 16.41 -12.52
N PHE A 91 -14.34 15.63 -13.42
CA PHE A 91 -13.85 15.39 -14.76
C PHE A 91 -15.01 15.62 -15.73
N TRP A 92 -14.71 16.04 -16.93
CA TRP A 92 -15.71 16.09 -17.99
C TRP A 92 -15.11 15.58 -19.30
N ARG A 93 -15.91 14.88 -20.06
CA ARG A 93 -15.51 14.35 -21.36
C ARG A 93 -15.87 15.38 -22.43
N LEU A 94 -14.88 15.73 -23.24
CA LEU A 94 -15.07 16.58 -24.40
C LEU A 94 -15.47 15.73 -25.62
N PRO A 95 -16.29 16.25 -26.53
CA PRO A 95 -16.51 15.61 -27.82
C PRO A 95 -15.20 15.49 -28.60
N PRO A 96 -15.08 14.49 -29.51
CA PRO A 96 -13.84 14.19 -30.23
C PRO A 96 -13.23 15.40 -30.96
N GLU A 97 -14.08 16.32 -31.45
CA GLU A 97 -13.67 17.51 -32.18
C GLU A 97 -12.93 18.53 -31.33
N LEU A 98 -13.17 18.53 -30.01
CA LEU A 98 -12.55 19.43 -29.04
C LEU A 98 -11.40 18.75 -28.27
N ALA A 99 -11.17 17.48 -28.53
CA ALA A 99 -10.07 16.75 -27.89
C ALA A 99 -8.72 17.23 -28.42
N ASP A 100 -7.73 17.41 -27.52
CA ASP A 100 -6.35 17.69 -27.90
C ASP A 100 -5.57 16.40 -28.17
N PRO A 101 -5.29 16.05 -29.45
CA PRO A 101 -4.60 14.81 -29.79
C PRO A 101 -3.18 14.72 -29.24
N SER A 102 -2.53 15.87 -28.99
CA SER A 102 -1.14 15.93 -28.47
C SER A 102 -1.04 15.39 -27.04
N ARG A 103 -2.13 15.43 -26.28
CA ARG A 103 -2.23 14.91 -24.90
C ARG A 103 -2.69 13.45 -24.82
N GLY A 104 -2.79 12.75 -25.94
CA GLY A 104 -3.25 11.37 -26.02
C GLY A 104 -4.64 11.18 -25.38
N ARG A 105 -4.86 10.10 -24.63
CA ARG A 105 -6.15 9.84 -23.97
C ARG A 105 -6.63 10.95 -23.02
N ARG A 106 -5.72 11.74 -22.46
CA ARG A 106 -6.06 12.85 -21.56
C ARG A 106 -6.58 14.08 -22.31
N GLY A 107 -6.30 14.19 -23.60
CA GLY A 107 -6.72 15.33 -24.41
C GLY A 107 -8.23 15.43 -24.62
N GLY A 108 -8.96 14.32 -24.44
CA GLY A 108 -10.42 14.30 -24.49
C GLY A 108 -11.11 14.59 -23.15
N PHE A 109 -10.36 14.97 -22.10
CA PHE A 109 -10.93 15.24 -20.77
C PHE A 109 -10.44 16.58 -20.22
N GLY A 110 -11.37 17.31 -19.60
CA GLY A 110 -11.04 18.38 -18.68
C GLY A 110 -11.18 17.89 -17.25
N ASP A 111 -10.50 18.53 -16.32
CA ASP A 111 -10.59 18.23 -14.89
C ASP A 111 -10.50 19.49 -14.03
N ALA A 112 -11.11 19.44 -12.86
CA ALA A 112 -10.97 20.46 -11.83
C ALA A 112 -11.12 19.86 -10.43
N THR A 113 -10.42 20.46 -9.48
CA THR A 113 -10.65 20.22 -8.05
C THR A 113 -11.20 21.50 -7.46
N LEU A 114 -12.34 21.43 -6.76
CA LEU A 114 -12.96 22.60 -6.13
C LEU A 114 -12.83 22.54 -4.61
N ASP A 115 -12.77 23.74 -4.02
CA ASP A 115 -13.07 23.90 -2.61
C ASP A 115 -14.58 23.70 -2.39
N PRO A 116 -14.99 22.64 -1.67
CA PRO A 116 -16.41 22.41 -1.43
C PRO A 116 -17.08 23.54 -0.64
N ASN A 117 -16.32 24.33 0.13
CA ASN A 117 -16.84 25.42 0.95
C ASN A 117 -17.13 26.70 0.16
N THR A 118 -16.44 26.94 -0.94
CA THR A 118 -16.56 28.17 -1.75
C THR A 118 -17.03 27.92 -3.17
N GLY A 119 -16.84 26.70 -3.71
CA GLY A 119 -17.08 26.37 -5.12
C GLY A 119 -15.99 26.85 -6.07
N GLN A 120 -14.92 27.44 -5.56
CA GLN A 120 -13.81 27.93 -6.39
C GLN A 120 -12.85 26.80 -6.75
N ALA A 121 -12.27 26.89 -7.95
CA ALA A 121 -11.24 25.96 -8.38
C ALA A 121 -9.96 26.13 -7.56
N LEU A 122 -9.42 25.01 -7.07
CA LEU A 122 -8.19 24.94 -6.30
C LEU A 122 -7.04 24.49 -7.19
N LYS A 123 -5.92 25.16 -7.06
CA LYS A 123 -4.65 24.69 -7.62
C LYS A 123 -3.90 23.88 -6.57
N ALA A 124 -4.22 22.59 -6.48
CA ALA A 124 -3.48 21.66 -5.65
C ALA A 124 -2.24 21.15 -6.39
N ARG A 125 -1.18 20.79 -5.65
CA ARG A 125 0.02 20.18 -6.23
C ARG A 125 -0.31 18.87 -6.96
N GLU A 126 0.32 18.66 -8.09
CA GLU A 126 0.24 17.38 -8.79
C GLU A 126 0.98 16.33 -8.00
N THR A 127 0.31 15.24 -7.65
CA THR A 127 0.90 14.09 -6.94
C THR A 127 0.10 12.83 -7.20
N ARG A 128 0.75 11.68 -7.15
CA ARG A 128 0.05 10.39 -7.14
C ARG A 128 -0.54 10.06 -5.75
N GLY A 129 -0.11 10.77 -4.70
CA GLY A 129 -0.60 10.53 -3.36
C GLY A 129 -0.44 9.09 -2.92
N GLY A 130 -1.39 8.58 -2.14
CA GLY A 130 -1.43 7.18 -1.73
C GLY A 130 -1.69 6.19 -2.86
N ASP A 131 -2.19 6.67 -4.02
CA ASP A 131 -2.36 5.84 -5.22
C ASP A 131 -1.04 5.32 -5.77
N PHE A 132 0.07 5.98 -5.47
CA PHE A 132 1.39 5.47 -5.81
C PHE A 132 1.64 4.10 -5.15
N PHE A 133 1.41 3.96 -3.84
CA PHE A 133 1.61 2.68 -3.14
C PHE A 133 0.58 1.64 -3.57
N TYR A 134 -0.68 2.05 -3.76
CA TYR A 134 -1.72 1.17 -4.26
C TYR A 134 -1.35 0.57 -5.63
N ARG A 135 -0.87 1.40 -6.57
CA ARG A 135 -0.41 0.94 -7.87
C ARG A 135 0.89 0.14 -7.78
N LEU A 136 1.85 0.58 -6.96
CA LEU A 136 3.12 -0.11 -6.76
C LEU A 136 2.92 -1.55 -6.28
N HIS A 137 1.85 -1.80 -5.49
CA HIS A 137 1.49 -3.11 -4.96
C HIS A 137 1.25 -4.17 -6.06
N PHE A 138 0.70 -3.78 -7.21
CA PHE A 138 0.34 -4.74 -8.27
C PHE A 138 0.82 -4.39 -9.68
N ASP A 139 1.20 -3.13 -9.95
CA ASP A 139 1.71 -2.66 -11.25
C ASP A 139 3.24 -2.49 -11.29
N LEU A 140 3.94 -2.52 -10.13
CA LEU A 140 5.41 -2.43 -9.98
C LEU A 140 6.09 -1.24 -10.71
N HIS A 141 5.35 -0.22 -11.05
CA HIS A 141 5.72 1.06 -11.66
C HIS A 141 6.42 1.00 -13.02
N TYR A 142 7.72 0.66 -13.11
CA TYR A 142 8.49 0.71 -14.36
C TYR A 142 8.33 -0.50 -15.28
N ILE A 143 7.61 -1.51 -14.85
CA ILE A 143 7.36 -2.73 -15.63
C ILE A 143 6.06 -2.54 -16.41
N PRO A 144 5.96 -2.99 -17.68
CA PRO A 144 4.69 -2.99 -18.40
C PRO A 144 3.61 -3.68 -17.57
N VAL A 145 2.45 -3.02 -17.41
CA VAL A 145 1.39 -3.38 -16.46
C VAL A 145 1.01 -4.86 -16.51
N LEU A 146 0.87 -5.42 -17.70
CA LEU A 146 0.51 -6.83 -17.86
C LEU A 146 1.56 -7.77 -17.23
N TRP A 147 2.84 -7.55 -17.51
CA TRP A 147 3.93 -8.35 -16.97
C TRP A 147 4.10 -8.16 -15.46
N ALA A 148 3.93 -6.93 -14.99
CA ALA A 148 3.96 -6.63 -13.55
C ALA A 148 2.90 -7.43 -12.80
N ARG A 149 1.67 -7.44 -13.30
CA ARG A 149 0.56 -8.19 -12.69
C ARG A 149 0.77 -9.69 -12.72
N TYR A 150 1.30 -10.27 -13.80
CA TYR A 150 1.69 -11.68 -13.82
C TYR A 150 2.78 -11.99 -12.78
N LEU A 151 3.78 -11.14 -12.66
CA LEU A 151 4.85 -11.32 -11.67
C LEU A 151 4.32 -11.23 -10.24
N VAL A 152 3.44 -10.27 -9.95
CA VAL A 152 2.78 -10.15 -8.63
C VAL A 152 1.89 -11.36 -8.35
N GLY A 153 1.13 -11.84 -9.35
CA GLY A 153 0.33 -13.07 -9.22
C GLY A 153 1.18 -14.30 -8.93
N PHE A 154 2.34 -14.42 -9.59
CA PHE A 154 3.32 -15.46 -9.31
C PHE A 154 3.82 -15.38 -7.85
N CYS A 155 4.16 -14.18 -7.37
CA CYS A 155 4.56 -13.97 -5.97
C CYS A 155 3.43 -14.34 -5.00
N ALA A 156 2.18 -14.00 -5.31
CA ALA A 156 1.01 -14.35 -4.49
C ALA A 156 0.77 -15.86 -4.44
N MET A 157 0.90 -16.57 -5.57
CA MET A 157 0.83 -18.05 -5.60
C MET A 157 1.93 -18.69 -4.76
N PHE A 158 3.17 -18.20 -4.88
CA PHE A 158 4.29 -18.70 -4.07
C PHE A 158 4.07 -18.40 -2.59
N MET A 159 3.50 -17.26 -2.24
CA MET A 159 3.11 -16.94 -0.87
C MET A 159 2.06 -17.92 -0.34
N LEU A 160 1.03 -18.24 -1.13
CA LEU A 160 0.02 -19.23 -0.74
C LEU A 160 0.64 -20.62 -0.51
N VAL A 161 1.53 -21.06 -1.41
CA VAL A 161 2.30 -22.29 -1.23
C VAL A 161 3.17 -22.24 0.03
N ALA A 162 3.81 -21.09 0.31
CA ALA A 162 4.60 -20.92 1.52
C ALA A 162 3.74 -21.00 2.80
N ILE A 163 2.54 -20.42 2.81
CA ILE A 163 1.60 -20.52 3.95
C ILE A 163 1.22 -21.98 4.19
N ILE A 164 0.77 -22.69 3.16
CA ILE A 164 0.34 -24.09 3.26
C ILE A 164 1.49 -24.97 3.74
N THR A 165 2.65 -24.86 3.11
CA THR A 165 3.83 -25.67 3.46
C THR A 165 4.40 -25.32 4.83
N GLY A 166 4.29 -24.06 5.25
CA GLY A 166 4.65 -23.60 6.59
C GLY A 166 3.81 -24.28 7.66
N VAL A 167 2.49 -24.29 7.50
CA VAL A 167 1.57 -24.97 8.41
C VAL A 167 1.86 -26.49 8.47
N ILE A 168 2.04 -27.16 7.33
CA ILE A 168 2.36 -28.59 7.27
C ILE A 168 3.70 -28.90 7.95
N THR A 169 4.68 -28.03 7.79
CA THR A 169 6.01 -28.22 8.35
C THR A 169 6.02 -28.11 9.87
N HIS A 170 5.17 -27.27 10.46
CA HIS A 170 5.20 -26.92 11.87
C HIS A 170 4.23 -27.74 12.72
N LYS A 171 4.65 -28.92 13.20
CA LYS A 171 3.80 -29.89 13.97
C LYS A 171 3.12 -29.31 15.22
N LYS A 172 3.72 -28.30 15.85
CA LYS A 172 3.27 -27.75 17.14
C LYS A 172 3.01 -26.24 17.04
N ILE A 173 2.39 -25.84 15.94
CA ILE A 173 2.22 -24.42 15.55
C ILE A 173 1.67 -23.57 16.70
N PHE A 174 0.60 -24.00 17.39
CA PHE A 174 0.00 -23.26 18.49
C PHE A 174 0.77 -23.40 19.81
N LYS A 175 1.44 -24.54 20.07
CA LYS A 175 2.24 -24.72 21.29
C LYS A 175 3.51 -23.88 21.27
N ASP A 176 4.20 -23.87 20.14
CA ASP A 176 5.45 -23.11 19.97
C ASP A 176 5.20 -21.61 19.75
N PHE A 177 3.96 -21.20 19.41
CA PHE A 177 3.56 -19.80 19.32
C PHE A 177 3.82 -19.00 20.61
N PHE A 178 3.52 -19.62 21.77
CA PHE A 178 3.76 -18.99 23.08
C PHE A 178 5.20 -19.12 23.57
N THR A 179 6.12 -19.70 22.76
CA THR A 179 7.50 -19.93 23.15
C THR A 179 8.43 -19.01 22.37
N PHE A 180 8.83 -17.87 22.97
CA PHE A 180 9.81 -16.98 22.39
C PHE A 180 11.12 -17.01 23.17
N ARG A 181 12.15 -17.63 22.58
CA ARG A 181 13.48 -17.79 23.18
C ARG A 181 14.41 -16.67 22.75
N LYS A 182 14.64 -15.71 23.64
CA LYS A 182 15.56 -14.60 23.39
C LYS A 182 17.03 -15.08 23.42
N ASP A 183 17.88 -14.44 22.65
CA ASP A 183 19.34 -14.60 22.61
C ASP A 183 19.85 -16.04 22.33
N LYS A 184 19.05 -16.82 21.60
CA LYS A 184 19.39 -18.19 21.18
C LYS A 184 19.79 -18.29 19.69
N GLY A 185 20.21 -17.19 19.08
CA GLY A 185 20.67 -17.15 17.68
C GLY A 185 19.61 -17.63 16.67
N LEU A 186 19.90 -18.68 15.92
CA LEU A 186 18.98 -19.24 14.93
C LEU A 186 17.58 -19.55 15.50
N ARG A 187 17.51 -20.03 16.76
CA ARG A 187 16.20 -20.36 17.38
C ARG A 187 15.37 -19.11 17.64
N SER A 188 15.98 -18.00 18.03
CA SER A 188 15.26 -16.74 18.23
C SER A 188 14.66 -16.24 16.91
N TRP A 189 15.39 -16.38 15.80
CA TRP A 189 14.89 -16.03 14.46
C TRP A 189 13.76 -16.94 14.00
N LEU A 190 13.85 -18.26 14.28
CA LEU A 190 12.76 -19.19 14.01
C LEU A 190 11.51 -18.87 14.83
N ASP A 191 11.68 -18.61 16.14
CA ASP A 191 10.57 -18.25 17.02
C ASP A 191 9.91 -16.95 16.56
N PHE A 192 10.69 -15.93 16.16
CA PHE A 192 10.18 -14.66 15.65
C PHE A 192 9.40 -14.83 14.35
N HIS A 193 9.94 -15.60 13.39
CA HIS A 193 9.25 -15.91 12.14
C HIS A 193 7.94 -16.67 12.40
N ASN A 194 7.95 -17.67 13.26
CA ASN A 194 6.78 -18.43 13.62
C ASN A 194 5.71 -17.57 14.30
N VAL A 195 6.10 -16.75 15.29
CA VAL A 195 5.17 -15.86 15.99
C VAL A 195 4.52 -14.89 15.01
N SER A 196 5.30 -14.23 14.16
CA SER A 196 4.76 -13.30 13.16
C SER A 196 3.88 -14.01 12.12
N ALA A 197 4.24 -15.23 11.71
CA ALA A 197 3.44 -16.00 10.76
C ALA A 197 2.10 -16.46 11.34
N VAL A 198 2.09 -16.94 12.60
CA VAL A 198 0.89 -17.53 13.23
C VAL A 198 -0.05 -16.45 13.78
N MET A 199 0.49 -15.34 14.31
CA MET A 199 -0.30 -14.27 14.93
C MET A 199 -1.35 -13.69 13.97
N ALA A 200 -1.02 -13.54 12.69
CA ALA A 200 -1.93 -13.05 11.68
C ALA A 200 -2.21 -14.08 10.57
N LEU A 201 -2.11 -15.39 10.88
CA LEU A 201 -2.29 -16.45 9.89
C LEU A 201 -3.62 -16.39 9.14
N PRO A 202 -4.79 -16.17 9.79
CA PRO A 202 -6.05 -16.02 9.07
C PRO A 202 -6.03 -14.85 8.10
N TYR A 203 -5.45 -13.72 8.51
CA TYR A 203 -5.29 -12.56 7.65
C TYR A 203 -4.33 -12.85 6.48
N HIS A 204 -3.17 -13.47 6.74
CA HIS A 204 -2.21 -13.82 5.69
C HIS A 204 -2.80 -14.75 4.64
N ALA A 205 -3.55 -15.76 5.06
CA ALA A 205 -4.26 -16.67 4.16
C ALA A 205 -5.33 -15.93 3.34
N MET A 206 -6.16 -15.14 4.02
CA MET A 206 -7.24 -14.35 3.41
C MET A 206 -6.67 -13.36 2.39
N ILE A 207 -5.70 -12.52 2.78
CA ILE A 207 -5.19 -11.44 1.90
C ILE A 207 -4.46 -11.99 0.68
N THR A 208 -3.74 -13.13 0.85
CA THR A 208 -3.05 -13.79 -0.26
C THR A 208 -4.04 -14.42 -1.24
N TYR A 209 -5.02 -15.17 -0.74
CA TYR A 209 -6.04 -15.81 -1.58
C TYR A 209 -6.89 -14.77 -2.32
N THR A 210 -7.39 -13.77 -1.60
CA THR A 210 -8.20 -12.71 -2.22
C THR A 210 -7.39 -11.87 -3.20
N GLY A 211 -6.08 -11.67 -2.97
CA GLY A 211 -5.18 -11.02 -3.92
C GLY A 211 -5.08 -11.77 -5.26
N ILE A 212 -5.03 -13.10 -5.24
CA ILE A 212 -5.07 -13.92 -6.46
C ILE A 212 -6.42 -13.76 -7.16
N VAL A 213 -7.52 -13.76 -6.39
CA VAL A 213 -8.88 -13.62 -6.94
C VAL A 213 -9.10 -12.25 -7.58
N THR A 214 -8.47 -11.18 -7.09
CA THR A 214 -8.66 -9.82 -7.67
C THR A 214 -8.34 -9.77 -9.17
N LEU A 215 -7.34 -10.52 -9.62
CA LEU A 215 -6.87 -10.55 -11.00
C LEU A 215 -7.08 -11.94 -11.68
N MET A 216 -7.95 -12.78 -11.10
CA MET A 216 -8.10 -14.18 -11.55
C MET A 216 -8.50 -14.31 -13.02
N ILE A 217 -9.33 -13.41 -13.53
CA ILE A 217 -9.77 -13.43 -14.94
C ILE A 217 -8.56 -13.25 -15.88
N MET A 218 -7.61 -12.40 -15.47
CA MET A 218 -6.36 -12.21 -16.22
C MET A 218 -5.44 -13.44 -16.11
N TYR A 219 -5.37 -14.08 -14.94
CA TYR A 219 -4.50 -15.27 -14.75
C TYR A 219 -5.08 -16.53 -15.37
N LEU A 220 -6.40 -16.65 -15.38
CA LEU A 220 -7.14 -17.84 -15.83
C LEU A 220 -8.25 -17.44 -16.83
N PRO A 221 -7.88 -16.91 -18.02
CA PRO A 221 -8.87 -16.42 -18.99
C PRO A 221 -9.64 -17.55 -19.72
N TRP A 222 -9.24 -18.80 -19.55
CA TRP A 222 -9.74 -19.93 -20.32
C TRP A 222 -11.25 -20.11 -20.20
N GLY A 223 -11.83 -19.93 -19.00
CA GLY A 223 -13.28 -20.03 -18.80
C GLY A 223 -14.05 -19.00 -19.61
N VAL A 224 -13.55 -17.76 -19.64
CA VAL A 224 -14.15 -16.67 -20.43
C VAL A 224 -14.04 -16.98 -21.93
N LYS A 225 -12.84 -17.38 -22.40
CA LYS A 225 -12.60 -17.70 -23.82
C LYS A 225 -13.44 -18.87 -24.34
N VAL A 226 -13.73 -19.85 -23.47
CA VAL A 226 -14.59 -21.00 -23.86
C VAL A 226 -16.05 -20.60 -23.84
N ALA A 227 -16.53 -19.85 -22.87
CA ALA A 227 -17.93 -19.45 -22.73
C ALA A 227 -18.33 -18.32 -23.69
N TYR A 228 -17.39 -17.43 -24.03
CA TYR A 228 -17.59 -16.26 -24.90
C TYR A 228 -16.51 -16.23 -26.00
N PRO A 229 -16.57 -17.18 -26.97
CA PRO A 229 -15.56 -17.24 -28.03
C PRO A 229 -15.62 -15.97 -28.88
N GLN A 230 -14.49 -15.24 -28.91
CA GLN A 230 -14.30 -14.00 -29.70
C GLN A 230 -15.14 -12.79 -29.26
N ASP A 231 -15.86 -12.86 -28.14
CA ASP A 231 -16.69 -11.77 -27.59
C ASP A 231 -16.47 -11.62 -26.09
N GLU A 232 -15.24 -11.25 -25.70
CA GLU A 232 -14.90 -10.99 -24.29
C GLU A 232 -15.67 -9.76 -23.74
N ASP A 233 -16.01 -8.80 -24.60
CA ASP A 233 -16.75 -7.59 -24.20
C ASP A 233 -18.16 -7.95 -23.72
N LYS A 234 -18.80 -8.92 -24.33
CA LYS A 234 -20.08 -9.45 -23.88
C LYS A 234 -19.98 -10.06 -22.47
N PHE A 235 -18.93 -10.84 -22.19
CA PHE A 235 -18.69 -11.33 -20.84
C PHE A 235 -18.56 -10.19 -19.83
N PHE A 236 -17.78 -9.17 -20.15
CA PHE A 236 -17.58 -8.05 -19.23
C PHE A 236 -18.86 -7.24 -19.03
N SER A 237 -19.66 -7.07 -20.07
CA SER A 237 -20.96 -6.39 -19.96
C SER A 237 -21.98 -7.19 -19.14
N GLU A 238 -22.04 -8.51 -19.30
CA GLU A 238 -22.95 -9.37 -18.52
C GLU A 238 -22.50 -9.56 -17.06
N ALA A 239 -21.19 -9.73 -16.83
CA ALA A 239 -20.65 -9.99 -15.49
C ALA A 239 -20.48 -8.72 -14.63
N PHE A 240 -20.16 -7.60 -15.26
CA PHE A 240 -19.80 -6.35 -14.59
C PHE A 240 -20.48 -5.12 -15.19
N GLY A 241 -21.36 -5.33 -16.17
CA GLY A 241 -22.09 -4.26 -16.82
C GLY A 241 -22.93 -3.48 -15.81
N GLY A 242 -22.84 -2.18 -15.91
CA GLY A 242 -23.69 -1.24 -15.18
C GLY A 242 -25.04 -1.04 -15.90
N MET A 243 -25.58 0.14 -15.70
CA MET A 243 -26.75 0.60 -16.45
C MET A 243 -26.43 0.71 -17.94
N PRO A 244 -27.42 0.50 -18.84
CA PRO A 244 -27.25 0.64 -20.28
C PRO A 244 -26.63 1.96 -20.70
N GLU A 245 -25.98 1.96 -21.87
CA GLU A 245 -25.40 3.17 -22.43
C GLU A 245 -26.48 4.22 -22.73
N VAL A 246 -26.19 5.47 -22.44
CA VAL A 246 -27.11 6.59 -22.69
C VAL A 246 -27.10 6.90 -24.16
N THR A 247 -28.28 7.08 -24.75
CA THR A 247 -28.44 7.49 -26.16
C THR A 247 -27.79 8.85 -26.41
N ALA A 248 -27.45 9.14 -27.66
CA ALA A 248 -26.91 10.43 -28.09
C ALA A 248 -27.81 11.61 -27.64
N PRO A 249 -27.25 12.81 -27.48
CA PRO A 249 -28.03 13.99 -27.07
C PRO A 249 -29.20 14.23 -28.02
N ALA A 250 -30.38 14.43 -27.43
CA ALA A 250 -31.57 14.82 -28.20
C ALA A 250 -31.48 16.28 -28.59
N GLU A 251 -32.14 16.63 -29.68
CA GLU A 251 -32.30 18.02 -30.09
C GLU A 251 -33.12 18.80 -29.04
N GLY A 252 -32.74 20.07 -28.83
CA GLY A 252 -33.39 20.97 -27.87
C GLY A 252 -32.72 20.98 -26.50
N ARG A 253 -32.89 22.11 -25.82
CA ARG A 253 -32.42 22.31 -24.44
C ARG A 253 -33.60 22.21 -23.48
N ALA A 254 -33.34 21.60 -22.32
CA ALA A 254 -34.31 21.55 -21.24
C ALA A 254 -33.66 22.06 -19.94
N THR A 255 -34.48 22.63 -19.07
CA THR A 255 -34.04 23.03 -17.73
C THR A 255 -34.09 21.84 -16.81
N PRO A 256 -32.96 21.38 -16.23
CA PRO A 256 -32.96 20.26 -15.32
C PRO A 256 -33.58 20.65 -13.98
N LEU A 257 -34.09 19.66 -13.26
CA LEU A 257 -34.48 19.80 -11.87
C LEU A 257 -33.27 20.20 -11.00
N PRO A 258 -33.50 20.88 -9.85
CA PRO A 258 -32.45 21.15 -8.90
C PRO A 258 -31.74 19.87 -8.46
N ILE A 259 -30.39 19.90 -8.45
CA ILE A 259 -29.59 18.71 -8.12
C ILE A 259 -29.95 18.14 -6.74
N ALA A 260 -30.25 18.98 -5.77
CA ALA A 260 -30.65 18.56 -4.42
C ALA A 260 -31.90 17.66 -4.44
N GLN A 261 -32.89 17.96 -5.27
CA GLN A 261 -34.10 17.14 -5.41
C GLN A 261 -33.78 15.74 -5.95
N LEU A 262 -32.87 15.63 -6.95
CA LEU A 262 -32.45 14.35 -7.51
C LEU A 262 -31.64 13.53 -6.50
N LEU A 263 -30.77 14.19 -5.72
CA LEU A 263 -30.03 13.53 -4.63
C LEU A 263 -30.96 13.04 -3.51
N ASP A 264 -31.98 13.82 -3.16
CA ASP A 264 -32.99 13.43 -2.16
C ASP A 264 -33.81 12.22 -2.62
N SER A 265 -34.18 12.19 -3.93
CA SER A 265 -34.83 11.03 -4.53
C SER A 265 -33.97 9.77 -4.43
N ALA A 266 -32.66 9.89 -4.70
CA ALA A 266 -31.74 8.78 -4.57
C ALA A 266 -31.56 8.32 -3.10
N ARG A 267 -31.45 9.27 -2.15
CA ARG A 267 -31.41 8.95 -0.71
C ARG A 267 -32.68 8.24 -0.25
N ALA A 268 -33.83 8.71 -0.69
CA ALA A 268 -35.11 8.09 -0.36
C ALA A 268 -35.19 6.66 -0.89
N HIS A 269 -34.75 6.45 -2.14
CA HIS A 269 -34.66 5.11 -2.75
C HIS A 269 -33.74 4.15 -1.96
N TRP A 270 -32.65 4.65 -1.38
CA TRP A 270 -31.70 3.86 -0.59
C TRP A 270 -31.94 3.94 0.94
N HIS A 271 -33.11 4.33 1.39
CA HIS A 271 -33.46 4.40 2.82
C HIS A 271 -32.49 5.26 3.65
N GLY A 272 -32.05 6.40 3.09
CA GLY A 272 -31.22 7.38 3.79
C GLY A 272 -29.71 7.19 3.63
N VAL A 273 -29.25 6.28 2.75
CA VAL A 273 -27.81 6.14 2.48
C VAL A 273 -27.32 7.30 1.61
N GLU A 274 -26.20 7.89 2.02
CA GLU A 274 -25.63 9.07 1.38
C GLU A 274 -25.04 8.80 -0.02
N VAL A 275 -24.91 9.87 -0.80
CA VAL A 275 -24.36 9.89 -2.14
C VAL A 275 -22.84 10.03 -2.13
N ALA A 276 -22.15 9.27 -2.99
CA ALA A 276 -20.71 9.37 -3.20
C ALA A 276 -20.33 10.35 -4.31
N GLY A 277 -21.20 10.47 -5.31
CA GLY A 277 -20.98 11.26 -6.50
C GLY A 277 -22.01 10.92 -7.57
N PHE A 278 -21.90 11.61 -8.69
CA PHE A 278 -22.81 11.41 -9.80
C PHE A 278 -22.11 11.59 -11.15
N THR A 279 -22.74 11.08 -12.19
CA THR A 279 -22.36 11.30 -13.58
C THR A 279 -23.55 11.89 -14.31
N VAL A 280 -23.37 13.00 -15.01
CA VAL A 280 -24.39 13.57 -15.89
C VAL A 280 -24.01 13.26 -17.33
N SER A 281 -24.93 12.66 -18.07
CA SER A 281 -24.78 12.45 -19.50
C SER A 281 -25.71 13.40 -20.26
N ASN A 282 -25.25 13.91 -21.39
CA ASN A 282 -25.94 14.91 -22.22
C ASN A 282 -26.36 16.18 -21.46
N PRO A 283 -25.45 16.85 -20.73
CA PRO A 283 -25.82 17.98 -19.89
C PRO A 283 -26.48 19.10 -20.71
N GLY A 284 -27.66 19.53 -20.26
CA GLY A 284 -28.44 20.56 -20.90
C GLY A 284 -29.31 20.13 -22.09
N ALA A 285 -29.23 18.91 -22.55
CA ALA A 285 -30.12 18.33 -23.57
C ALA A 285 -31.47 17.93 -22.98
N ALA A 286 -32.49 17.75 -23.83
CA ALA A 286 -33.82 17.34 -23.42
C ALA A 286 -33.85 15.91 -22.83
N ASN A 287 -32.87 15.05 -23.19
CA ASN A 287 -32.66 13.71 -22.67
C ASN A 287 -31.48 13.61 -21.70
N ALA A 288 -31.18 14.68 -20.96
CA ALA A 288 -30.16 14.66 -19.93
C ALA A 288 -30.51 13.69 -18.82
N VAL A 289 -29.57 12.83 -18.44
CA VAL A 289 -29.74 11.87 -17.34
C VAL A 289 -28.63 11.99 -16.32
N ILE A 290 -28.94 11.63 -15.09
CA ILE A 290 -28.00 11.59 -13.99
C ILE A 290 -27.92 10.19 -13.39
N ASP A 291 -26.71 9.64 -13.33
CA ASP A 291 -26.39 8.41 -12.62
C ASP A 291 -25.82 8.77 -11.25
N ILE A 292 -26.59 8.54 -10.20
CA ILE A 292 -26.20 8.83 -8.83
C ILE A 292 -25.66 7.55 -8.20
N ARG A 293 -24.47 7.62 -7.60
CA ARG A 293 -23.81 6.48 -6.95
C ARG A 293 -23.92 6.58 -5.45
N GLN A 294 -24.30 5.44 -4.85
CA GLN A 294 -24.36 5.30 -3.40
C GLN A 294 -22.94 5.44 -2.80
N ARG A 295 -22.84 6.06 -1.62
CA ARG A 295 -21.58 6.08 -0.87
C ARG A 295 -21.20 4.68 -0.46
N ASP A 296 -19.90 4.34 -0.62
CA ASP A 296 -19.35 3.11 -0.07
C ASP A 296 -19.70 3.04 1.42
N GLY A 297 -20.61 2.12 1.74
CA GLY A 297 -21.06 1.88 3.10
C GLY A 297 -20.26 0.75 3.75
N LYS A 298 -20.79 0.22 4.85
CA LYS A 298 -20.23 -0.96 5.54
C LYS A 298 -20.46 -2.28 4.79
N ARG A 299 -20.50 -2.23 3.45
CA ARG A 299 -20.71 -3.42 2.61
C ARG A 299 -19.38 -4.13 2.34
N LEU A 300 -19.38 -5.46 2.51
CA LEU A 300 -18.22 -6.28 2.14
C LEU A 300 -17.97 -6.30 0.62
N SER A 301 -19.03 -6.32 -0.19
CA SER A 301 -18.88 -6.28 -1.66
C SER A 301 -18.41 -4.92 -2.14
N THR A 302 -17.62 -4.92 -3.20
CA THR A 302 -17.20 -3.71 -3.92
C THR A 302 -18.25 -3.20 -4.91
N ASP A 303 -19.37 -3.90 -5.04
CA ASP A 303 -20.45 -3.47 -5.92
C ASP A 303 -21.09 -2.20 -5.33
N THR A 304 -21.05 -1.11 -6.11
CA THR A 304 -21.60 0.18 -5.70
C THR A 304 -22.93 0.38 -6.42
N PRO A 305 -24.08 0.34 -5.71
CA PRO A 305 -25.35 0.62 -6.31
C PRO A 305 -25.42 2.04 -6.88
N ALA A 306 -26.06 2.15 -8.02
CA ALA A 306 -26.36 3.43 -8.65
C ALA A 306 -27.79 3.42 -9.17
N VAL A 307 -28.38 4.61 -9.26
CA VAL A 307 -29.71 4.85 -9.82
C VAL A 307 -29.61 5.94 -10.89
N ARG A 308 -30.36 5.79 -11.94
CA ARG A 308 -30.45 6.73 -13.05
C ARG A 308 -31.78 7.45 -13.02
N TYR A 309 -31.71 8.77 -13.02
CA TYR A 309 -32.89 9.63 -13.14
C TYR A 309 -32.83 10.45 -14.44
N ASP A 310 -34.01 10.68 -15.01
CA ASP A 310 -34.19 11.74 -16.00
C ASP A 310 -34.05 13.09 -15.30
N MET A 311 -33.20 13.97 -15.80
CA MET A 311 -32.88 15.23 -15.14
C MET A 311 -33.99 16.27 -15.28
N VAL A 312 -34.91 16.12 -16.24
CA VAL A 312 -35.98 17.08 -16.50
C VAL A 312 -37.23 16.71 -15.74
N SER A 313 -37.66 15.45 -15.81
CA SER A 313 -38.89 14.98 -15.16
C SER A 313 -38.67 14.47 -13.72
N GLY A 314 -37.45 14.09 -13.36
CA GLY A 314 -37.14 13.43 -12.08
C GLY A 314 -37.56 11.96 -12.01
N ALA A 315 -37.99 11.38 -13.14
CA ALA A 315 -38.39 9.99 -13.18
C ALA A 315 -37.20 9.05 -13.00
N LEU A 316 -37.37 8.01 -12.16
CA LEU A 316 -36.40 6.91 -12.05
C LEU A 316 -36.46 6.10 -13.35
N LEU A 317 -35.36 6.01 -14.08
CA LEU A 317 -35.25 5.28 -15.34
C LEU A 317 -34.72 3.87 -15.13
N GLU A 318 -33.65 3.77 -14.33
CA GLU A 318 -32.89 2.52 -14.17
C GLU A 318 -32.22 2.46 -12.80
N GLU A 319 -31.92 1.25 -12.36
CA GLU A 319 -31.07 0.97 -11.22
C GLU A 319 -30.03 -0.11 -11.56
N THR A 320 -28.92 -0.12 -10.86
CA THR A 320 -27.93 -1.17 -11.01
C THR A 320 -28.56 -2.52 -10.68
N PRO A 321 -28.57 -3.49 -11.60
CA PRO A 321 -29.16 -4.79 -11.34
C PRO A 321 -28.39 -5.53 -10.24
N PRO A 322 -29.05 -6.39 -9.46
CA PRO A 322 -28.36 -7.19 -8.46
C PRO A 322 -27.33 -8.13 -9.10
N SER A 323 -26.14 -8.17 -8.53
CA SER A 323 -25.07 -9.03 -9.01
C SER A 323 -25.45 -10.51 -8.91
N GLY A 324 -25.19 -11.29 -9.95
CA GLY A 324 -25.30 -12.75 -9.92
C GLY A 324 -24.38 -13.39 -8.88
N GLY A 325 -24.68 -14.60 -8.43
CA GLY A 325 -23.98 -15.25 -7.32
C GLY A 325 -22.44 -15.32 -7.46
N ALA A 326 -21.93 -15.60 -8.65
CA ALA A 326 -20.47 -15.62 -8.90
C ALA A 326 -19.84 -14.23 -8.79
N THR A 327 -20.48 -13.22 -9.40
CA THR A 327 -20.03 -11.82 -9.35
C THR A 327 -20.10 -11.28 -7.93
N ALA A 328 -21.18 -11.55 -7.20
CA ALA A 328 -21.33 -11.17 -5.80
C ALA A 328 -20.24 -11.80 -4.92
N THR A 329 -19.93 -13.09 -5.11
CA THR A 329 -18.84 -13.78 -4.39
C THR A 329 -17.49 -13.13 -4.69
N ARG A 330 -17.21 -12.84 -5.95
CA ARG A 330 -15.99 -12.10 -6.33
C ARG A 330 -15.97 -10.71 -5.69
N GLY A 331 -17.09 -10.01 -5.71
CA GLY A 331 -17.25 -8.68 -5.10
C GLY A 331 -16.90 -8.68 -3.61
N VAL A 332 -17.36 -9.70 -2.86
CA VAL A 332 -17.01 -9.88 -1.44
C VAL A 332 -15.53 -10.19 -1.25
N LEU A 333 -14.95 -11.11 -2.02
CA LEU A 333 -13.52 -11.45 -1.91
C LEU A 333 -12.63 -10.25 -2.28
N TYR A 334 -13.03 -9.48 -3.28
CA TYR A 334 -12.36 -8.25 -3.67
C TYR A 334 -12.48 -7.18 -2.57
N GLY A 335 -13.67 -7.04 -1.97
CA GLY A 335 -13.93 -6.13 -0.85
C GLY A 335 -13.10 -6.47 0.39
N LEU A 336 -12.98 -7.75 0.73
CA LEU A 336 -12.09 -8.23 1.80
C LEU A 336 -10.63 -7.85 1.55
N HIS A 337 -10.17 -7.93 0.29
CA HIS A 337 -8.82 -7.52 -0.07
C HIS A 337 -8.59 -6.02 0.09
N LEU A 338 -9.52 -5.19 -0.37
CA LEU A 338 -9.42 -3.73 -0.33
C LEU A 338 -9.75 -3.13 1.04
N ALA A 339 -10.48 -3.84 1.90
CA ALA A 339 -10.95 -3.38 3.21
C ALA A 339 -11.70 -2.03 3.18
N ARG A 340 -12.43 -1.71 2.08
CA ARG A 340 -13.17 -0.44 1.97
C ARG A 340 -14.32 -0.33 2.96
N PHE A 341 -14.92 -1.45 3.33
CA PHE A 341 -15.99 -1.55 4.33
C PHE A 341 -15.50 -1.28 5.77
N ALA A 342 -14.17 -1.35 5.98
CA ALA A 342 -13.60 -1.25 7.30
C ALA A 342 -13.63 0.20 7.82
N ASP A 343 -14.23 0.38 8.99
CA ASP A 343 -14.09 1.59 9.76
C ASP A 343 -12.65 1.78 10.27
N TRP A 344 -12.39 2.86 11.01
CA TRP A 344 -11.04 3.18 11.45
C TRP A 344 -10.39 2.06 12.29
N GLY A 345 -11.15 1.41 13.19
CA GLY A 345 -10.64 0.36 14.07
C GLY A 345 -10.28 -0.92 13.33
N LEU A 346 -11.21 -1.39 12.49
CA LEU A 346 -10.98 -2.57 11.66
C LEU A 346 -9.87 -2.33 10.63
N ARG A 347 -9.80 -1.14 10.04
CA ARG A 347 -8.72 -0.76 9.12
C ARG A 347 -7.36 -0.74 9.81
N ALA A 348 -7.29 -0.23 11.05
CA ALA A 348 -6.08 -0.29 11.85
C ALA A 348 -5.65 -1.75 12.10
N LEU A 349 -6.61 -2.65 12.36
CA LEU A 349 -6.31 -4.09 12.51
C LEU A 349 -5.77 -4.70 11.21
N PHE A 350 -6.35 -4.38 10.05
CA PHE A 350 -5.83 -4.81 8.74
C PHE A 350 -4.41 -4.28 8.50
N PHE A 351 -4.17 -3.01 8.79
CA PHE A 351 -2.86 -2.39 8.68
C PHE A 351 -1.81 -3.04 9.58
N LEU A 352 -2.14 -3.25 10.86
CA LEU A 352 -1.24 -3.94 11.82
C LEU A 352 -0.96 -5.38 11.39
N SER A 353 -1.98 -6.10 10.90
CA SER A 353 -1.80 -7.45 10.36
C SER A 353 -0.91 -7.45 9.11
N GLY A 354 -1.03 -6.43 8.25
CA GLY A 354 -0.13 -6.20 7.11
C GLY A 354 1.31 -5.93 7.55
N LEU A 355 1.52 -5.11 8.59
CA LEU A 355 2.85 -4.89 9.17
C LEU A 355 3.45 -6.18 9.73
N VAL A 356 2.64 -7.01 10.40
CA VAL A 356 3.07 -8.34 10.86
C VAL A 356 3.45 -9.23 9.68
N GLY A 357 2.73 -9.14 8.55
CA GLY A 357 3.09 -9.79 7.29
C GLY A 357 4.44 -9.33 6.74
N CYS A 358 4.71 -8.01 6.76
CA CYS A 358 6.03 -7.49 6.40
C CYS A 358 7.15 -8.07 7.28
N LEU A 359 6.92 -8.15 8.60
CA LEU A 359 7.88 -8.75 9.55
C LEU A 359 8.08 -10.24 9.31
N MET A 360 7.00 -10.97 8.99
CA MET A 360 7.06 -12.39 8.65
C MET A 360 7.92 -12.63 7.40
N VAL A 361 7.67 -11.88 6.32
CA VAL A 361 8.44 -12.01 5.07
C VAL A 361 9.91 -11.62 5.30
N ALA A 362 10.16 -10.47 5.94
CA ALA A 362 11.49 -9.98 6.25
C ALA A 362 12.29 -10.98 7.11
N SER A 363 11.66 -11.52 8.16
CA SER A 363 12.32 -12.53 9.01
C SER A 363 12.61 -13.83 8.25
N GLY A 364 11.76 -14.23 7.30
CA GLY A 364 11.96 -15.42 6.48
C GLY A 364 13.22 -15.33 5.61
N VAL A 365 13.42 -14.21 4.88
CA VAL A 365 14.61 -14.03 4.04
C VAL A 365 15.89 -13.88 4.87
N VAL A 366 15.81 -13.21 6.03
CA VAL A 366 16.95 -13.10 6.98
C VAL A 366 17.28 -14.45 7.59
N LEU A 367 16.27 -15.25 7.96
CA LEU A 367 16.44 -16.58 8.55
C LEU A 367 17.25 -17.53 7.65
N TRP A 368 17.04 -17.46 6.33
CA TRP A 368 17.83 -18.23 5.38
C TRP A 368 19.32 -17.90 5.48
N ALA A 369 19.68 -16.62 5.46
CA ALA A 369 21.06 -16.16 5.59
C ALA A 369 21.68 -16.58 6.94
N VAL A 370 20.92 -16.44 8.04
CA VAL A 370 21.37 -16.86 9.39
C VAL A 370 21.65 -18.37 9.44
N LYS A 371 20.83 -19.19 8.76
CA LYS A 371 21.00 -20.65 8.69
C LYS A 371 22.21 -21.07 7.85
N GLU A 372 22.50 -20.36 6.77
CA GLU A 372 23.60 -20.69 5.85
C GLU A 372 24.98 -20.20 6.35
N ARG A 373 25.05 -19.09 7.10
CA ARG A 373 26.33 -18.52 7.60
C ARG A 373 27.27 -19.52 8.28
N PRO A 374 26.82 -20.41 9.21
CA PRO A 374 27.70 -21.37 9.87
C PRO A 374 28.36 -22.36 8.91
N LYS A 375 27.72 -22.69 7.78
CA LYS A 375 28.27 -23.60 6.77
C LYS A 375 29.43 -22.92 6.03
N HIS A 376 29.28 -21.64 5.67
CA HIS A 376 30.33 -20.85 5.03
C HIS A 376 31.49 -20.49 5.97
N ALA A 377 31.21 -20.29 7.27
CA ALA A 377 32.25 -20.05 8.27
C ALA A 377 33.24 -21.24 8.39
N LYS A 378 32.75 -22.48 8.21
CA LYS A 378 33.59 -23.67 8.21
C LYS A 378 34.52 -23.78 7.00
N SER A 379 34.11 -23.23 5.84
CA SER A 379 34.91 -23.24 4.61
C SER A 379 35.91 -22.07 4.50
N GLY A 380 35.88 -21.13 5.45
CA GLY A 380 36.74 -19.93 5.44
C GLY A 380 36.39 -18.90 4.35
N ARG A 381 35.41 -19.17 3.48
CA ARG A 381 35.01 -18.28 2.37
C ARG A 381 33.49 -18.06 2.35
N ILE A 382 33.09 -16.81 2.23
CA ILE A 382 31.69 -16.45 2.00
C ILE A 382 31.44 -16.51 0.48
N GLY A 383 30.61 -17.48 0.05
CA GLY A 383 30.24 -17.64 -1.35
C GLY A 383 29.39 -16.47 -1.89
N PHE A 384 29.42 -16.30 -3.22
CA PHE A 384 28.65 -15.24 -3.90
C PHE A 384 27.16 -15.24 -3.52
N GLY A 385 26.51 -16.41 -3.49
CA GLY A 385 25.06 -16.50 -3.17
C GLY A 385 24.71 -15.94 -1.80
N LEU A 386 25.51 -16.21 -0.75
CA LEU A 386 25.26 -15.65 0.59
C LEU A 386 25.49 -14.13 0.62
N ARG A 387 26.52 -13.63 -0.10
CA ARG A 387 26.76 -12.17 -0.22
C ARG A 387 25.62 -11.46 -0.94
N LEU A 388 25.10 -12.07 -2.01
CA LEU A 388 23.95 -11.57 -2.76
C LEU A 388 22.70 -11.49 -1.85
N VAL A 389 22.38 -12.57 -1.14
CA VAL A 389 21.25 -12.60 -0.20
C VAL A 389 21.42 -11.56 0.92
N ASP A 390 22.63 -11.41 1.46
CA ASP A 390 22.90 -10.37 2.47
C ASP A 390 22.68 -8.96 1.93
N ALA A 391 23.15 -8.66 0.73
CA ALA A 391 22.94 -7.36 0.10
C ALA A 391 21.45 -7.09 -0.16
N LEU A 392 20.75 -8.06 -0.74
CA LEU A 392 19.30 -7.96 -0.97
C LEU A 392 18.52 -7.81 0.33
N ASN A 393 18.86 -8.56 1.38
CA ASN A 393 18.21 -8.43 2.69
C ASN A 393 18.40 -7.02 3.26
N ILE A 394 19.63 -6.48 3.25
CA ILE A 394 19.91 -5.13 3.74
C ILE A 394 19.14 -4.09 2.91
N GLY A 395 19.34 -4.09 1.60
CA GLY A 395 18.80 -3.08 0.70
C GLY A 395 17.28 -3.14 0.56
N THR A 396 16.65 -4.28 0.88
CA THR A 396 15.18 -4.39 0.85
C THR A 396 14.58 -4.18 2.26
N VAL A 397 15.03 -4.92 3.27
CA VAL A 397 14.40 -4.83 4.61
C VAL A 397 14.69 -3.49 5.29
N ALA A 398 15.93 -2.98 5.21
CA ALA A 398 16.28 -1.69 5.78
C ALA A 398 16.20 -0.54 4.76
N GLY A 399 16.37 -0.82 3.47
CA GLY A 399 16.38 0.20 2.41
C GLY A 399 14.99 0.64 1.95
N LEU A 400 13.98 -0.25 1.89
CA LEU A 400 12.62 0.15 1.52
C LEU A 400 12.02 1.24 2.44
N PRO A 401 12.15 1.17 3.77
CA PRO A 401 11.72 2.27 4.64
C PRO A 401 12.31 3.63 4.23
N ILE A 402 13.58 3.68 3.80
CA ILE A 402 14.19 4.92 3.32
C ILE A 402 13.45 5.44 2.08
N ALA A 403 13.12 4.56 1.13
CA ALA A 403 12.39 4.92 -0.08
C ALA A 403 10.99 5.44 0.21
N PHE A 404 10.26 4.79 1.14
CA PHE A 404 8.93 5.26 1.58
C PHE A 404 8.99 6.67 2.17
N ALA A 405 9.94 6.93 3.06
CA ALA A 405 10.12 8.28 3.61
C ALA A 405 10.54 9.29 2.52
N ALA A 406 11.44 8.90 1.62
CA ALA A 406 11.92 9.75 0.53
C ALA A 406 10.78 10.18 -0.41
N TYR A 407 9.77 9.35 -0.65
CA TYR A 407 8.58 9.72 -1.41
C TYR A 407 7.83 10.91 -0.77
N PHE A 408 7.67 10.90 0.55
CA PHE A 408 7.04 12.02 1.27
C PHE A 408 7.92 13.28 1.26
N TRP A 409 9.25 13.13 1.35
CA TRP A 409 10.18 14.23 1.18
C TRP A 409 10.10 14.83 -0.24
N GLY A 410 10.04 13.98 -1.27
CA GLY A 410 9.85 14.41 -2.66
C GLY A 410 8.59 15.27 -2.83
N ASN A 411 7.49 14.87 -2.22
CA ASN A 411 6.25 15.66 -2.24
C ASN A 411 6.39 17.04 -1.61
N ARG A 412 7.23 17.21 -0.61
CA ARG A 412 7.42 18.51 0.07
C ARG A 412 8.49 19.38 -0.54
N LEU A 413 9.55 18.79 -1.09
CA LEU A 413 10.75 19.52 -1.53
C LEU A 413 10.83 19.77 -3.03
N LEU A 414 10.14 18.97 -3.86
CA LEU A 414 10.11 19.21 -5.31
C LEU A 414 9.34 20.51 -5.61
N PRO A 415 9.81 21.34 -6.56
CA PRO A 415 9.11 22.53 -7.00
C PRO A 415 7.67 22.21 -7.45
N LEU A 416 6.74 23.15 -7.23
CA LEU A 416 5.32 22.94 -7.54
C LEU A 416 5.03 22.99 -9.04
N ASP A 417 5.90 23.65 -9.80
CA ASP A 417 5.78 23.92 -11.24
C ASP A 417 6.60 22.98 -12.13
N ILE A 418 7.30 22.02 -11.54
CA ILE A 418 8.07 21.03 -12.33
C ILE A 418 7.13 20.18 -13.19
N ALA A 419 7.49 20.01 -14.45
CA ALA A 419 6.75 19.16 -15.37
C ALA A 419 6.71 17.69 -14.85
N GLU A 420 5.57 17.04 -15.02
CA GLU A 420 5.32 15.67 -14.57
C GLU A 420 5.73 15.43 -13.10
N ARG A 421 5.36 16.38 -12.24
CA ARG A 421 5.73 16.37 -10.83
C ARG A 421 5.42 15.05 -10.13
N SER A 422 4.28 14.45 -10.42
CA SER A 422 3.87 13.17 -9.86
C SER A 422 4.79 12.01 -10.26
N SER A 423 5.39 12.06 -11.43
CA SER A 423 6.41 11.10 -11.88
C SER A 423 7.75 11.37 -11.21
N ALA A 424 8.13 12.63 -11.03
CA ALA A 424 9.33 13.00 -10.31
C ALA A 424 9.29 12.55 -8.84
N GLU A 425 8.13 12.65 -8.16
CA GLU A 425 7.95 12.10 -6.80
C GLU A 425 8.19 10.57 -6.76
N ALA A 426 7.64 9.84 -7.72
CA ALA A 426 7.86 8.40 -7.82
C ALA A 426 9.34 8.08 -8.07
N ASN A 427 10.03 8.85 -8.90
CA ASN A 427 11.47 8.67 -9.15
C ASN A 427 12.29 8.85 -7.88
N VAL A 428 11.95 9.79 -7.00
CA VAL A 428 12.63 9.98 -5.69
C VAL A 428 12.57 8.70 -4.85
N PHE A 429 11.41 8.01 -4.82
CA PHE A 429 11.29 6.72 -4.15
C PHE A 429 12.32 5.71 -4.70
N PHE A 430 12.37 5.54 -6.01
CA PHE A 430 13.24 4.54 -6.64
C PHE A 430 14.71 4.90 -6.57
N TYR A 431 15.07 6.18 -6.65
CA TYR A 431 16.46 6.63 -6.49
C TYR A 431 16.95 6.37 -5.05
N ALA A 432 16.13 6.65 -4.05
CA ALA A 432 16.46 6.36 -2.67
C ALA A 432 16.62 4.86 -2.42
N TRP A 433 15.71 4.03 -2.96
CA TRP A 433 15.81 2.58 -2.85
C TRP A 433 17.02 2.03 -3.62
N GLY A 434 17.25 2.48 -4.85
CA GLY A 434 18.41 2.10 -5.65
C GLY A 434 19.73 2.45 -4.97
N GLY A 435 19.82 3.63 -4.36
CA GLY A 435 20.96 4.04 -3.55
C GLY A 435 21.21 3.14 -2.33
N ALA A 436 20.13 2.78 -1.62
CA ALA A 436 20.20 1.87 -0.48
C ALA A 436 20.64 0.46 -0.90
N LEU A 437 20.11 -0.06 -2.01
CA LEU A 437 20.52 -1.34 -2.60
C LEU A 437 21.99 -1.30 -3.02
N LEU A 438 22.41 -0.26 -3.76
CA LEU A 438 23.79 -0.10 -4.19
C LEU A 438 24.77 -0.09 -3.02
N ALA A 439 24.47 0.68 -1.96
CA ALA A 439 25.27 0.71 -0.75
C ALA A 439 25.37 -0.69 -0.08
N ALA A 440 24.25 -1.42 -0.05
CA ALA A 440 24.21 -2.78 0.48
C ALA A 440 25.02 -3.77 -0.37
N PHE A 441 25.03 -3.64 -1.71
CA PHE A 441 25.85 -4.47 -2.60
C PHE A 441 27.35 -4.17 -2.45
N ILE A 442 27.73 -2.91 -2.28
CA ILE A 442 29.12 -2.51 -2.06
C ILE A 442 29.63 -3.06 -0.73
N TRP A 443 28.83 -2.94 0.34
CA TRP A 443 29.27 -3.31 1.68
C TRP A 443 28.22 -4.11 2.47
N PRO A 444 27.97 -5.40 2.13
CA PRO A 444 26.93 -6.22 2.73
C PRO A 444 27.32 -6.70 4.16
N LYS A 445 27.57 -5.77 5.06
CA LYS A 445 28.01 -6.04 6.43
C LYS A 445 26.96 -5.57 7.44
N ARG A 446 27.07 -6.08 8.67
CA ARG A 446 26.15 -5.73 9.77
C ARG A 446 25.98 -4.25 10.01
N MET A 447 27.05 -3.46 9.90
CA MET A 447 26.97 -2.02 10.10
C MET A 447 26.11 -1.32 9.04
N MET A 448 26.05 -1.83 7.81
CA MET A 448 25.16 -1.30 6.79
C MET A 448 23.68 -1.45 7.18
N TRP A 449 23.31 -2.55 7.86
CA TRP A 449 21.98 -2.67 8.47
C TRP A 449 21.70 -1.51 9.43
N ALA A 450 22.61 -1.26 10.37
CA ALA A 450 22.42 -0.19 11.36
C ALA A 450 22.34 1.18 10.69
N TRP A 451 23.21 1.47 9.74
CA TRP A 451 23.22 2.76 9.04
C TRP A 451 21.94 3.00 8.22
N GLN A 452 21.48 2.00 7.46
CA GLN A 452 20.23 2.16 6.70
C GLN A 452 19.01 2.29 7.62
N LEU A 453 18.97 1.54 8.74
CA LEU A 453 17.92 1.69 9.74
C LEU A 453 17.92 3.07 10.41
N TYR A 454 19.08 3.62 10.75
CA TYR A 454 19.19 4.98 11.29
C TYR A 454 18.84 6.04 10.24
N LEU A 455 19.28 5.86 8.98
CA LEU A 455 18.89 6.75 7.89
C LEU A 455 17.38 6.75 7.67
N GLY A 456 16.76 5.57 7.63
CA GLY A 456 15.31 5.43 7.57
C GLY A 456 14.60 6.05 8.78
N ALA A 457 15.16 5.87 9.99
CA ALA A 457 14.65 6.48 11.21
C ALA A 457 14.65 8.01 11.14
N ALA A 458 15.76 8.60 10.74
CA ALA A 458 15.89 10.05 10.56
C ALA A 458 14.95 10.55 9.45
N ALA A 459 14.91 9.85 8.31
CA ALA A 459 14.07 10.21 7.19
C ALA A 459 12.57 10.24 7.57
N PHE A 460 12.08 9.24 8.31
CA PHE A 460 10.69 9.24 8.80
C PHE A 460 10.44 10.28 9.89
N ALA A 461 11.30 10.37 10.91
CA ALA A 461 11.10 11.29 12.03
C ALA A 461 11.13 12.77 11.59
N LEU A 462 11.86 13.09 10.52
CA LEU A 462 11.95 14.43 9.98
C LEU A 462 10.84 14.78 8.97
N VAL A 463 9.98 13.84 8.55
CA VAL A 463 8.83 14.14 7.67
C VAL A 463 7.94 15.25 8.26
N PRO A 464 7.51 15.21 9.54
CA PRO A 464 6.72 16.29 10.13
C PRO A 464 7.46 17.62 10.21
N VAL A 465 8.79 17.60 10.36
CA VAL A 465 9.61 18.82 10.37
C VAL A 465 9.61 19.46 8.99
N VAL A 466 9.87 18.68 7.94
CA VAL A 466 9.82 19.15 6.55
C VAL A 466 8.41 19.65 6.21
N ASN A 467 7.37 18.95 6.68
CA ASN A 467 5.98 19.39 6.54
C ASN A 467 5.77 20.78 7.18
N ALA A 468 6.28 21.01 8.39
CA ALA A 468 6.16 22.29 9.10
C ALA A 468 6.91 23.44 8.41
N LEU A 469 8.02 23.14 7.74
CA LEU A 469 8.80 24.15 7.02
C LEU A 469 8.23 24.51 5.64
N THR A 470 7.37 23.65 5.07
CA THR A 470 6.91 23.78 3.67
C THR A 470 5.41 23.99 3.52
N THR A 471 4.62 23.79 4.58
CA THR A 471 3.15 23.90 4.52
C THR A 471 2.56 24.48 5.80
N HIS A 472 1.33 25.00 5.68
CA HIS A 472 0.53 25.41 6.84
C HIS A 472 -0.20 24.24 7.52
N ALA A 473 -0.27 23.06 6.87
CA ALA A 473 -0.96 21.87 7.39
C ALA A 473 -0.04 20.97 8.24
N HIS A 474 0.75 21.59 9.13
CA HIS A 474 1.70 20.90 9.99
C HIS A 474 1.10 20.49 11.34
N LEU A 475 1.77 19.59 12.05
CA LEU A 475 1.31 18.96 13.29
C LEU A 475 0.78 19.97 14.34
N GLY A 476 1.44 21.13 14.51
CA GLY A 476 1.00 22.14 15.47
C GLY A 476 -0.35 22.78 15.15
N ILE A 477 -0.69 22.92 13.86
CA ILE A 477 -1.98 23.45 13.41
C ILE A 477 -3.03 22.34 13.38
N THR A 478 -2.70 21.15 12.85
CA THR A 478 -3.64 20.05 12.67
C THR A 478 -4.15 19.50 14.01
N LEU A 479 -3.28 19.43 15.04
CA LEU A 479 -3.69 19.08 16.42
C LEU A 479 -4.64 20.12 17.01
N ARG A 480 -4.35 21.42 16.83
CA ARG A 480 -5.20 22.52 17.36
C ARG A 480 -6.59 22.50 16.71
N ASN A 481 -6.65 22.18 15.43
CA ASN A 481 -7.89 22.16 14.64
C ASN A 481 -8.65 20.83 14.77
N GLY A 482 -8.12 19.83 15.51
CA GLY A 482 -8.71 18.51 15.63
C GLY A 482 -8.66 17.70 14.33
N ASP A 483 -7.77 18.03 13.38
CA ASP A 483 -7.59 17.28 12.15
C ASP A 483 -6.72 16.04 12.39
N TRP A 484 -7.36 15.03 12.97
CA TRP A 484 -6.68 13.78 13.35
C TRP A 484 -6.17 12.96 12.18
N VAL A 485 -6.65 13.20 10.95
CA VAL A 485 -6.14 12.52 9.76
C VAL A 485 -4.73 13.00 9.46
N LEU A 486 -4.52 14.30 9.36
CA LEU A 486 -3.21 14.88 9.07
C LEU A 486 -2.26 14.75 10.27
N ALA A 487 -2.76 15.04 11.49
CA ALA A 487 -1.98 14.88 12.72
C ALA A 487 -1.55 13.42 12.92
N GLY A 488 -2.45 12.46 12.70
CA GLY A 488 -2.18 11.03 12.83
C GLY A 488 -1.14 10.54 11.82
N PHE A 489 -1.11 11.09 10.62
CA PHE A 489 -0.06 10.80 9.66
C PHE A 489 1.30 11.26 10.19
N ASP A 490 1.45 12.52 10.58
CA ASP A 490 2.71 13.06 11.12
C ASP A 490 3.18 12.29 12.36
N LEU A 491 2.27 11.96 13.30
CA LEU A 491 2.58 11.14 14.47
C LEU A 491 3.02 9.71 14.10
N SER A 492 2.42 9.13 13.07
CA SER A 492 2.82 7.81 12.56
C SER A 492 4.24 7.84 12.00
N MET A 493 4.64 8.91 11.32
CA MET A 493 6.00 9.07 10.81
C MET A 493 7.03 9.12 11.95
N ILE A 494 6.71 9.83 13.04
CA ILE A 494 7.55 9.84 14.26
C ILE A 494 7.64 8.44 14.87
N ALA A 495 6.52 7.74 14.98
CA ALA A 495 6.49 6.39 15.55
C ALA A 495 7.31 5.38 14.70
N PHE A 496 7.20 5.43 13.37
CA PHE A 496 8.04 4.62 12.48
C PHE A 496 9.51 4.99 12.59
N GLY A 497 9.84 6.28 12.68
CA GLY A 497 11.20 6.75 12.94
C GLY A 497 11.78 6.17 14.24
N ALA A 498 11.03 6.27 15.33
CA ALA A 498 11.43 5.73 16.64
C ALA A 498 11.62 4.19 16.60
N MET A 499 10.72 3.48 15.95
CA MET A 499 10.83 2.03 15.77
C MET A 499 12.10 1.63 15.00
N LEU A 500 12.38 2.30 13.88
CA LEU A 500 13.59 2.04 13.09
C LEU A 500 14.87 2.41 13.85
N ALA A 501 14.86 3.51 14.62
CA ALA A 501 15.98 3.89 15.48
C ALA A 501 16.27 2.81 16.54
N LEU A 502 15.23 2.27 17.19
CA LEU A 502 15.35 1.16 18.14
C LEU A 502 15.91 -0.11 17.45
N CYS A 503 15.45 -0.42 16.24
CA CYS A 503 15.99 -1.55 15.47
C CYS A 503 17.47 -1.32 15.11
N GLY A 504 17.84 -0.13 14.68
CA GLY A 504 19.22 0.26 14.37
C GLY A 504 20.13 0.16 15.61
N TRP A 505 19.66 0.68 16.74
CA TRP A 505 20.38 0.61 18.01
C TRP A 505 20.61 -0.83 18.48
N ARG A 506 19.59 -1.69 18.39
CA ARG A 506 19.73 -3.12 18.70
C ARG A 506 20.68 -3.81 17.74
N MET A 507 20.59 -3.51 16.43
CA MET A 507 21.50 -4.09 15.43
C MET A 507 22.94 -3.69 15.65
N GLN A 508 23.20 -2.45 16.03
CA GLN A 508 24.55 -1.92 16.33
C GLN A 508 25.16 -2.63 17.55
N ARG A 509 24.36 -2.85 18.60
CA ARG A 509 24.80 -3.48 19.87
C ARG A 509 24.81 -5.00 19.84
N TRP A 510 24.17 -5.60 18.83
CA TRP A 510 24.11 -7.06 18.75
C TRP A 510 25.53 -7.64 18.54
N THR A 511 25.91 -8.56 19.40
CA THR A 511 27.16 -9.33 19.27
C THR A 511 26.82 -10.78 18.89
N PRO A 512 27.53 -11.38 17.91
CA PRO A 512 27.31 -12.80 17.60
C PRO A 512 27.52 -13.63 18.85
N PRO A 513 26.67 -14.63 19.12
CA PRO A 513 26.91 -15.56 20.23
C PRO A 513 28.25 -16.27 20.01
N LEU A 514 29.10 -16.31 21.04
CA LEU A 514 30.38 -17.00 21.02
C LEU A 514 30.20 -18.43 20.50
N SER A 515 31.06 -18.88 19.59
CA SER A 515 31.14 -20.24 19.16
C SER A 515 31.50 -21.18 20.33
N ALA A 516 31.18 -22.44 20.21
CA ALA A 516 31.54 -23.42 21.26
C ALA A 516 33.06 -23.45 21.54
N ALA A 517 33.88 -23.23 20.50
CA ALA A 517 35.33 -23.16 20.62
C ALA A 517 35.76 -21.87 21.37
N GLU A 518 35.17 -20.72 21.09
CA GLU A 518 35.45 -19.48 21.81
C GLU A 518 34.97 -19.51 23.25
N LYS A 519 33.81 -20.14 23.52
CA LYS A 519 33.35 -20.38 24.91
C LYS A 519 34.33 -21.26 25.68
N LYS A 520 34.85 -22.32 25.03
CA LYS A 520 35.84 -23.20 25.65
C LYS A 520 37.17 -22.46 25.88
N LYS A 521 37.60 -21.62 24.92
CA LYS A 521 38.82 -20.82 25.07
C LYS A 521 38.69 -19.76 26.17
N ARG A 522 37.52 -19.07 26.29
CA ARG A 522 37.27 -18.16 27.40
C ARG A 522 37.17 -18.84 28.74
N ALA A 523 36.51 -19.99 28.81
CA ALA A 523 36.44 -20.81 30.04
C ALA A 523 37.83 -21.27 30.46
N ALA A 524 38.67 -21.73 29.52
CA ALA A 524 40.05 -22.10 29.79
C ALA A 524 40.93 -20.91 30.23
N ALA A 525 40.76 -19.74 29.61
CA ALA A 525 41.46 -18.51 30.01
C ALA A 525 41.00 -17.98 31.39
N ALA A 526 39.73 -18.16 31.73
CA ALA A 526 39.20 -17.80 33.06
C ALA A 526 39.61 -18.80 34.17
N ALA A 527 39.91 -20.03 33.79
CA ALA A 527 40.38 -21.07 34.72
C ALA A 527 41.92 -21.11 34.84
N ALA A 528 42.67 -20.35 34.03
CA ALA A 528 44.11 -20.21 34.19
C ALA A 528 44.42 -19.50 35.49
N PRO A 529 45.37 -20.04 36.31
CA PRO A 529 45.76 -19.39 37.58
C PRO A 529 46.25 -17.97 37.30
N LYS A 530 45.71 -17.00 37.99
CA LYS A 530 46.28 -15.65 38.01
C LYS A 530 47.73 -15.78 38.55
N ALA A 531 48.69 -15.31 37.76
CA ALA A 531 50.08 -15.24 38.22
C ALA A 531 50.12 -14.50 39.60
N PRO A 532 50.88 -15.02 40.57
CA PRO A 532 50.99 -14.39 41.87
C PRO A 532 51.46 -12.94 41.71
N VAL A 533 50.77 -12.02 42.31
CA VAL A 533 51.06 -10.55 42.28
C VAL A 533 52.48 -10.27 42.85
N GLU A 534 52.98 -11.18 43.74
CA GLU A 534 54.32 -11.10 44.30
C GLU A 534 55.47 -11.16 43.28
N ALA A 535 55.29 -11.78 42.10
CA ALA A 535 56.35 -11.83 41.09
C ALA A 535 56.47 -10.50 40.29
N ALA A 536 55.41 -9.71 40.21
CA ALA A 536 55.45 -8.40 39.55
C ALA A 536 56.06 -7.31 40.41
N GLU A 537 55.80 -7.33 41.75
CA GLU A 537 56.41 -6.41 42.69
C GLU A 537 57.92 -6.67 42.90
N ALA A 538 58.37 -7.94 42.84
CA ALA A 538 59.80 -8.27 42.88
C ALA A 538 60.58 -7.79 41.62
N ALA A 539 59.97 -7.86 40.43
CA ALA A 539 60.58 -7.40 39.19
C ALA A 539 60.66 -5.85 39.09
N GLU A 540 59.69 -5.10 39.68
CA GLU A 540 59.73 -3.64 39.78
C GLU A 540 60.73 -3.17 40.83
N ALA A 541 60.97 -3.95 41.89
CA ALA A 541 61.98 -3.61 42.90
C ALA A 541 63.42 -3.86 42.42
N GLU A 542 63.66 -4.87 41.54
CA GLU A 542 64.95 -5.10 40.92
C GLU A 542 65.27 -4.10 39.77
N ALA A 543 64.26 -3.52 39.16
CA ALA A 543 64.48 -2.50 38.09
C ALA A 543 64.71 -1.07 38.62
N SER A 544 64.54 -0.85 39.95
CA SER A 544 64.70 0.45 40.61
C SER A 544 65.92 0.48 41.56
N ALA A 545 66.72 -0.58 41.63
CA ALA A 545 68.01 -0.63 42.31
C ALA A 545 69.16 -0.59 41.27
#